data_bcbd6f9473af557ba84e44d271d524a8
#
_entry.id   bcbd6f9473af557ba84e44d271d524a8
#
_cell.length_a   1.000
_cell.length_b   1.000
_cell.length_c   1.000
_cell.angle_alpha   90.00
_cell.angle_beta   90.00
_cell.angle_gamma   90.00
#
_symmetry.space_group_name_H-M   'P 1'
#
loop_
_entity.id
_entity.type
_entity.pdbx_description
1 polymer ?
#
loop_
_entity_poly.entity_id
_entity_poly.type
_entity_poly.pdbx_seq_one_letter_code
_entity_poly.pdbx_strand_id
1 'polypeptide(L)'
;MADFPGKVNTQTSSSEPQRSSGSMVDMDFIRSIPGILLIAEIFVGLLVWSLIASTSYTSYPAYGWVMFVSMTLWLLSIALFVVLLRFYQRLPLISLMVFYVVAAVLYITAFLADAVSVPSQWYLWHGHLGASAFFAIVVTLLYGASSYFAYLDWRGEGQNAAASTVPV
;
A
#
# COMPACT_ATOMS: atom_id res chain seq x y z
N MET A 1 41.13 22.75 53.55
CA MET A 1 41.22 21.74 52.45
C MET A 1 39.81 21.26 52.22
N ALA A 2 39.18 21.70 51.15
CA ALA A 2 37.83 21.30 50.82
C ALA A 2 37.92 20.29 49.66
N ASP A 3 37.53 19.05 49.98
CA ASP A 3 37.39 17.97 48.99
C ASP A 3 36.19 18.23 48.09
N PHE A 4 36.42 18.34 46.79
CA PHE A 4 35.37 18.40 45.80
C PHE A 4 34.95 16.97 45.43
N PRO A 5 33.65 16.61 45.50
CA PRO A 5 33.19 15.33 45.07
C PRO A 5 33.34 15.15 43.55
N GLY A 6 33.92 14.02 43.17
CA GLY A 6 34.17 13.65 41.77
C GLY A 6 32.90 13.64 40.92
N LYS A 7 33.02 14.10 39.67
CA LYS A 7 31.97 14.03 38.65
C LYS A 7 31.53 12.59 38.44
N VAL A 8 30.30 12.30 38.80
CA VAL A 8 29.64 11.03 38.42
C VAL A 8 29.36 11.08 36.94
N ASN A 9 30.09 10.31 36.17
CA ASN A 9 29.85 10.13 34.74
C ASN A 9 28.67 9.14 34.60
N THR A 10 27.45 9.66 34.53
CA THR A 10 26.27 8.86 34.13
C THR A 10 26.36 8.64 32.63
N GLN A 11 27.06 7.60 32.20
CA GLN A 11 26.87 7.05 30.88
C GLN A 11 25.48 6.39 30.86
N THR A 12 24.51 7.12 30.39
CA THR A 12 23.26 6.54 29.94
C THR A 12 23.57 5.78 28.65
N SER A 13 23.86 4.48 28.78
CA SER A 13 23.90 3.58 27.66
C SER A 13 22.45 3.49 27.11
N SER A 14 22.11 4.38 26.19
CA SER A 14 21.01 4.14 25.28
C SER A 14 21.43 2.87 24.47
N SER A 15 20.89 1.73 24.86
CA SER A 15 20.91 0.54 24.03
C SER A 15 20.16 0.90 22.75
N GLU A 16 20.89 1.34 21.73
CA GLU A 16 20.38 1.28 20.37
C GLU A 16 19.93 -0.16 20.13
N PRO A 17 18.69 -0.37 19.67
CA PRO A 17 18.27 -1.70 19.27
C PRO A 17 19.23 -2.17 18.19
N GLN A 18 20.03 -3.16 18.52
CA GLN A 18 21.02 -3.78 17.65
C GLN A 18 20.26 -4.26 16.40
N ARG A 19 20.35 -3.48 15.33
CA ARG A 19 19.81 -3.85 14.01
C ARG A 19 20.43 -5.19 13.65
N SER A 20 19.65 -6.24 13.73
CA SER A 20 19.96 -7.57 13.22
C SER A 20 20.23 -7.45 11.71
N SER A 21 21.50 -7.19 11.39
CA SER A 21 22.02 -7.16 10.03
C SER A 21 22.14 -8.60 9.54
N GLY A 22 21.07 -9.19 9.01
CA GLY A 22 21.12 -10.56 8.52
C GLY A 22 19.83 -11.09 7.89
N SER A 23 18.70 -10.44 8.07
CA SER A 23 17.45 -10.84 7.42
C SER A 23 17.32 -10.12 6.07
N MET A 24 17.26 -10.91 4.98
CA MET A 24 16.93 -10.38 3.63
C MET A 24 15.53 -9.76 3.53
N VAL A 25 14.75 -9.86 4.60
CA VAL A 25 13.37 -9.44 4.68
C VAL A 25 13.20 -8.54 5.89
N ASP A 26 12.74 -7.32 5.69
CA ASP A 26 12.43 -6.38 6.76
C ASP A 26 11.09 -6.78 7.41
N MET A 27 11.18 -7.52 8.52
CA MET A 27 9.99 -7.97 9.27
C MET A 27 9.25 -6.82 9.93
N ASP A 28 9.91 -5.71 10.18
CA ASP A 28 9.29 -4.51 10.76
C ASP A 28 8.36 -3.85 9.73
N PHE A 29 8.74 -3.89 8.45
CA PHE A 29 7.86 -3.43 7.36
C PHE A 29 6.57 -4.27 7.28
N ILE A 30 6.65 -5.60 7.36
CA ILE A 30 5.47 -6.47 7.28
C ILE A 30 4.46 -6.17 8.39
N ARG A 31 4.95 -5.80 9.57
CA ARG A 31 4.12 -5.45 10.74
C ARG A 31 3.67 -3.98 10.74
N SER A 32 4.21 -3.17 9.87
CA SER A 32 3.81 -1.77 9.72
C SER A 32 2.43 -1.63 9.08
N ILE A 33 1.75 -0.52 9.33
CA ILE A 33 0.45 -0.23 8.71
C ILE A 33 0.53 -0.29 7.18
N PRO A 34 1.52 0.35 6.50
CA PRO A 34 1.66 0.25 5.04
C PRO A 34 1.87 -1.19 4.55
N GLY A 35 2.63 -2.00 5.29
CA GLY A 35 2.86 -3.40 4.93
C GLY A 35 1.59 -4.24 4.99
N ILE A 36 0.79 -4.08 6.06
CA ILE A 36 -0.49 -4.78 6.22
C ILE A 36 -1.49 -4.36 5.13
N LEU A 37 -1.58 -3.05 4.82
CA LEU A 37 -2.46 -2.55 3.77
C LEU A 37 -2.08 -3.13 2.40
N LEU A 38 -0.80 -3.16 2.07
CA LEU A 38 -0.32 -3.69 0.80
C LEU A 38 -0.58 -5.20 0.66
N ILE A 39 -0.45 -5.97 1.74
CA ILE A 39 -0.84 -7.39 1.76
C ILE A 39 -2.34 -7.53 1.52
N ALA A 40 -3.17 -6.70 2.17
CA ALA A 40 -4.62 -6.70 1.97
C ALA A 40 -4.99 -6.33 0.52
N GLU A 41 -4.32 -5.34 -0.09
CA GLU A 41 -4.49 -4.96 -1.50
C GLU A 41 -4.20 -6.12 -2.45
N ILE A 42 -3.10 -6.86 -2.22
CA ILE A 42 -2.74 -8.04 -3.02
C ILE A 42 -3.82 -9.12 -2.88
N PHE A 43 -4.30 -9.37 -1.66
CA PHE A 43 -5.28 -10.43 -1.42
C PHE A 43 -6.64 -10.09 -2.02
N VAL A 44 -7.15 -8.89 -1.78
CA VAL A 44 -8.45 -8.45 -2.30
C VAL A 44 -8.38 -8.23 -3.81
N GLY A 45 -7.28 -7.70 -4.33
CA GLY A 45 -7.04 -7.59 -5.78
C GLY A 45 -7.07 -8.93 -6.50
N LEU A 46 -6.51 -9.98 -5.88
CA LEU A 46 -6.62 -11.36 -6.37
C LEU A 46 -8.09 -11.80 -6.50
N LEU A 47 -8.93 -11.48 -5.51
CA LEU A 47 -10.34 -11.82 -5.54
C LEU A 47 -11.08 -11.10 -6.67
N VAL A 48 -10.79 -9.83 -6.91
CA VAL A 48 -11.43 -9.05 -8.00
C VAL A 48 -11.19 -9.72 -9.35
N TRP A 49 -9.92 -9.89 -9.74
CA TRP A 49 -9.64 -10.42 -11.07
C TRP A 49 -9.99 -11.91 -11.22
N SER A 50 -9.91 -12.72 -10.16
CA SER A 50 -10.29 -14.13 -10.21
C SER A 50 -11.79 -14.33 -10.39
N LEU A 51 -12.62 -13.47 -9.74
CA LEU A 51 -14.06 -13.49 -9.91
C LEU A 51 -14.46 -13.12 -11.34
N ILE A 52 -13.83 -12.10 -11.94
CA ILE A 52 -14.07 -11.72 -13.33
C ILE A 52 -13.58 -12.82 -14.30
N ALA A 53 -12.41 -13.38 -14.04
CA ALA A 53 -11.86 -14.45 -14.87
C ALA A 53 -12.74 -15.73 -14.88
N SER A 54 -13.54 -15.94 -13.84
CA SER A 54 -14.51 -17.05 -13.77
C SER A 54 -15.75 -16.82 -14.63
N THR A 55 -15.91 -15.64 -15.24
CA THR A 55 -17.04 -15.27 -16.11
C THR A 55 -16.61 -15.21 -17.58
N SER A 56 -17.59 -15.09 -18.50
CA SER A 56 -17.32 -14.87 -19.93
C SER A 56 -16.99 -13.39 -20.21
N TYR A 57 -16.01 -12.82 -19.49
CA TYR A 57 -15.67 -11.40 -19.54
C TYR A 57 -15.25 -10.90 -20.94
N THR A 58 -14.71 -11.79 -21.78
CA THR A 58 -14.26 -11.44 -23.15
C THR A 58 -15.40 -10.99 -24.08
N SER A 59 -16.66 -11.31 -23.75
CA SER A 59 -17.82 -10.91 -24.53
C SER A 59 -18.21 -9.44 -24.31
N TYR A 60 -17.63 -8.77 -23.31
CA TYR A 60 -18.02 -7.43 -22.91
C TYR A 60 -16.79 -6.54 -22.70
N PRO A 61 -16.62 -5.46 -23.47
CA PRO A 61 -15.44 -4.59 -23.41
C PRO A 61 -15.20 -3.98 -22.02
N ALA A 62 -16.28 -3.68 -21.27
CA ALA A 62 -16.16 -3.12 -19.92
C ALA A 62 -15.43 -4.05 -18.97
N TYR A 63 -15.73 -5.35 -19.00
CA TYR A 63 -15.04 -6.33 -18.17
C TYR A 63 -13.59 -6.59 -18.60
N GLY A 64 -13.30 -6.40 -19.89
CA GLY A 64 -11.93 -6.40 -20.38
C GLY A 64 -11.09 -5.29 -19.73
N TRP A 65 -11.67 -4.09 -19.56
CA TRP A 65 -11.04 -2.98 -18.86
C TRP A 65 -10.81 -3.30 -17.38
N VAL A 66 -11.85 -3.79 -16.68
CA VAL A 66 -11.74 -4.17 -15.25
C VAL A 66 -10.67 -5.24 -15.05
N MET A 67 -10.64 -6.26 -15.92
CA MET A 67 -9.62 -7.32 -15.88
C MET A 67 -8.21 -6.77 -16.09
N PHE A 68 -8.04 -5.89 -17.07
CA PHE A 68 -6.74 -5.26 -17.33
C PHE A 68 -6.25 -4.44 -16.14
N VAL A 69 -7.10 -3.58 -15.57
CA VAL A 69 -6.73 -2.72 -14.43
C VAL A 69 -6.42 -3.58 -13.21
N SER A 70 -7.32 -4.52 -12.85
CA SER A 70 -7.16 -5.32 -11.64
C SER A 70 -5.92 -6.22 -11.70
N MET A 71 -5.67 -6.88 -12.83
CA MET A 71 -4.49 -7.74 -12.99
C MET A 71 -3.19 -6.95 -13.03
N THR A 72 -3.18 -5.81 -13.73
CA THR A 72 -1.99 -4.95 -13.82
C THR A 72 -1.62 -4.39 -12.45
N LEU A 73 -2.59 -3.82 -11.73
CA LEU A 73 -2.34 -3.25 -10.41
C LEU A 73 -2.00 -4.33 -9.38
N TRP A 74 -2.58 -5.51 -9.47
CA TRP A 74 -2.22 -6.65 -8.63
C TRP A 74 -0.75 -7.05 -8.81
N LEU A 75 -0.28 -7.18 -10.05
CA LEU A 75 1.13 -7.48 -10.35
C LEU A 75 2.06 -6.36 -9.86
N LEU A 76 1.67 -5.09 -10.06
CA LEU A 76 2.44 -3.94 -9.59
C LEU A 76 2.51 -3.87 -8.06
N SER A 77 1.43 -4.22 -7.35
CA SER A 77 1.44 -4.30 -5.88
C SER A 77 2.34 -5.42 -5.36
N ILE A 78 2.40 -6.57 -6.04
CA ILE A 78 3.35 -7.63 -5.71
C ILE A 78 4.79 -7.14 -5.95
N ALA A 79 5.06 -6.51 -7.08
CA ALA A 79 6.37 -5.95 -7.38
C ALA A 79 6.77 -4.89 -6.33
N LEU A 80 5.86 -3.99 -5.99
CA LEU A 80 6.06 -2.97 -4.96
C LEU A 80 6.34 -3.61 -3.60
N PHE A 81 5.59 -4.65 -3.22
CA PHE A 81 5.82 -5.39 -1.97
C PHE A 81 7.23 -5.98 -1.90
N VAL A 82 7.69 -6.63 -2.98
CA VAL A 82 9.05 -7.19 -3.05
C VAL A 82 10.12 -6.10 -2.96
N VAL A 83 9.90 -4.96 -3.63
CA VAL A 83 10.83 -3.82 -3.58
C VAL A 83 10.87 -3.21 -2.18
N LEU A 84 9.72 -3.02 -1.54
CA LEU A 84 9.64 -2.49 -0.18
C LEU A 84 10.27 -3.44 0.85
N LEU A 85 10.11 -4.75 0.72
CA LEU A 85 10.78 -5.72 1.59
C LEU A 85 12.31 -5.59 1.58
N ARG A 86 12.88 -5.14 0.45
CA ARG A 86 14.35 -5.04 0.30
C ARG A 86 14.89 -3.63 0.47
N PHE A 87 14.10 -2.62 0.13
CA PHE A 87 14.56 -1.24 -0.04
C PHE A 87 13.64 -0.20 0.62
N TYR A 88 12.88 -0.58 1.65
CA TYR A 88 11.90 0.31 2.30
C TYR A 88 12.46 1.71 2.60
N GLN A 89 13.69 1.79 3.09
CA GLN A 89 14.33 3.06 3.48
C GLN A 89 14.94 3.86 2.32
N ARG A 90 14.98 3.31 1.11
CA ARG A 90 15.60 3.95 -0.06
C ARG A 90 14.60 4.47 -1.09
N LEU A 91 13.34 4.08 -0.97
CA LEU A 91 12.31 4.52 -1.91
C LEU A 91 11.85 5.94 -1.57
N PRO A 92 11.72 6.83 -2.58
CA PRO A 92 11.16 8.15 -2.37
C PRO A 92 9.67 8.02 -2.02
N LEU A 93 9.25 8.56 -0.88
CA LEU A 93 7.85 8.51 -0.41
C LEU A 93 6.88 9.14 -1.41
N ILE A 94 7.33 10.14 -2.16
CA ILE A 94 6.52 10.79 -3.19
C ILE A 94 6.13 9.81 -4.31
N SER A 95 7.02 8.91 -4.70
CA SER A 95 6.73 7.90 -5.73
C SER A 95 5.69 6.88 -5.24
N LEU A 96 5.76 6.50 -3.96
CA LEU A 96 4.76 5.64 -3.33
C LEU A 96 3.38 6.30 -3.30
N MET A 97 3.34 7.57 -2.87
CA MET A 97 2.10 8.35 -2.84
C MET A 97 1.48 8.46 -4.23
N VAL A 98 2.27 8.79 -5.25
CA VAL A 98 1.79 8.90 -6.65
C VAL A 98 1.27 7.54 -7.13
N PHE A 99 1.98 6.45 -6.86
CA PHE A 99 1.52 5.11 -7.21
C PHE A 99 0.15 4.80 -6.61
N TYR A 100 -0.04 5.01 -5.31
CA TYR A 100 -1.31 4.71 -4.64
C TYR A 100 -2.45 5.61 -5.13
N VAL A 101 -2.20 6.89 -5.41
CA VAL A 101 -3.22 7.80 -5.98
C VAL A 101 -3.65 7.31 -7.37
N VAL A 102 -2.70 7.00 -8.24
CA VAL A 102 -3.00 6.51 -9.60
C VAL A 102 -3.75 5.18 -9.54
N ALA A 103 -3.32 4.25 -8.66
CA ALA A 103 -4.00 2.98 -8.47
C ALA A 103 -5.44 3.16 -7.98
N ALA A 104 -5.67 4.05 -7.00
CA ALA A 104 -7.02 4.36 -6.52
C ALA A 104 -7.92 4.92 -7.63
N VAL A 105 -7.42 5.86 -8.43
CA VAL A 105 -8.17 6.42 -9.56
C VAL A 105 -8.50 5.35 -10.60
N LEU A 106 -7.54 4.50 -10.97
CA LEU A 106 -7.78 3.41 -11.92
C LEU A 106 -8.82 2.41 -11.40
N TYR A 107 -8.77 2.06 -10.11
CA TYR A 107 -9.77 1.18 -9.51
C TYR A 107 -11.15 1.82 -9.43
N ILE A 108 -11.26 3.14 -9.22
CA ILE A 108 -12.54 3.85 -9.32
C ILE A 108 -13.13 3.68 -10.72
N THR A 109 -12.33 3.87 -11.77
CA THR A 109 -12.81 3.67 -13.15
C THR A 109 -13.22 2.23 -13.43
N ALA A 110 -12.48 1.27 -12.93
CA ALA A 110 -12.79 -0.15 -13.04
C ALA A 110 -14.08 -0.50 -12.29
N PHE A 111 -14.24 -0.01 -11.05
CA PHE A 111 -15.48 -0.17 -10.27
C PHE A 111 -16.70 0.40 -10.99
N LEU A 112 -16.60 1.62 -11.55
CA LEU A 112 -17.68 2.24 -12.30
C LEU A 112 -18.03 1.42 -13.54
N ALA A 113 -17.04 0.94 -14.29
CA ALA A 113 -17.26 0.09 -15.45
C ALA A 113 -17.95 -1.23 -15.07
N ASP A 114 -17.55 -1.85 -13.96
CA ASP A 114 -18.15 -3.08 -13.43
C ASP A 114 -19.59 -2.82 -12.98
N ALA A 115 -19.83 -1.81 -12.16
CA ALA A 115 -21.14 -1.47 -11.61
C ALA A 115 -22.18 -1.13 -12.70
N VAL A 116 -21.78 -0.40 -13.75
CA VAL A 116 -22.68 -0.06 -14.87
C VAL A 116 -23.00 -1.27 -15.73
N SER A 117 -22.10 -2.26 -15.79
CA SER A 117 -22.25 -3.44 -16.65
C SER A 117 -23.06 -4.56 -15.99
N VAL A 118 -23.20 -4.58 -14.67
CA VAL A 118 -23.97 -5.59 -13.92
C VAL A 118 -25.41 -5.75 -14.40
N PRO A 119 -26.21 -4.69 -14.67
CA PRO A 119 -27.60 -4.84 -15.09
C PRO A 119 -27.80 -5.58 -16.40
N SER A 120 -26.85 -5.50 -17.34
CA SER A 120 -26.92 -6.15 -18.64
C SER A 120 -26.68 -7.65 -18.58
N GLN A 121 -26.11 -8.15 -17.47
CA GLN A 121 -25.73 -9.53 -17.26
C GLN A 121 -26.59 -10.27 -16.23
N TRP A 122 -27.71 -9.67 -15.81
CA TRP A 122 -28.54 -10.07 -14.68
C TRP A 122 -28.89 -11.57 -14.59
N TYR A 123 -28.99 -12.29 -15.70
CA TYR A 123 -29.49 -13.67 -15.69
C TYR A 123 -28.44 -14.76 -15.48
N LEU A 124 -27.17 -14.54 -15.74
CA LEU A 124 -26.18 -15.63 -15.80
C LEU A 124 -25.09 -15.58 -14.73
N TRP A 125 -24.70 -14.41 -14.23
CA TRP A 125 -23.48 -14.27 -13.43
C TRP A 125 -23.60 -13.29 -12.25
N HIS A 126 -24.80 -13.01 -11.76
CA HIS A 126 -24.99 -11.94 -10.75
C HIS A 126 -24.11 -12.09 -9.50
N GLY A 127 -23.91 -13.31 -8.99
CA GLY A 127 -23.14 -13.53 -7.77
C GLY A 127 -21.67 -13.13 -7.92
N HIS A 128 -21.04 -13.54 -9.01
CA HIS A 128 -19.62 -13.29 -9.28
C HIS A 128 -19.35 -11.82 -9.62
N LEU A 129 -20.19 -11.20 -10.44
CA LEU A 129 -20.05 -9.80 -10.86
C LEU A 129 -20.37 -8.84 -9.71
N GLY A 130 -21.43 -9.11 -8.94
CA GLY A 130 -21.74 -8.33 -7.75
C GLY A 130 -20.65 -8.42 -6.68
N ALA A 131 -20.08 -9.62 -6.48
CA ALA A 131 -18.94 -9.80 -5.58
C ALA A 131 -17.68 -9.08 -6.11
N SER A 132 -17.40 -9.12 -7.41
CA SER A 132 -16.30 -8.39 -8.02
C SER A 132 -16.43 -6.89 -7.79
N ALA A 133 -17.60 -6.30 -8.05
CA ALA A 133 -17.86 -4.88 -7.80
C ALA A 133 -17.69 -4.52 -6.32
N PHE A 134 -18.17 -5.36 -5.41
CA PHE A 134 -17.96 -5.16 -3.98
C PHE A 134 -16.47 -5.16 -3.61
N PHE A 135 -15.71 -6.15 -4.06
CA PHE A 135 -14.28 -6.20 -3.78
C PHE A 135 -13.49 -5.10 -4.49
N ALA A 136 -13.93 -4.63 -5.66
CA ALA A 136 -13.33 -3.49 -6.34
C ALA A 136 -13.45 -2.20 -5.52
N ILE A 137 -14.59 -1.94 -4.85
CA ILE A 137 -14.72 -0.79 -3.96
C ILE A 137 -13.84 -0.96 -2.70
N VAL A 138 -13.75 -2.17 -2.15
CA VAL A 138 -12.86 -2.44 -1.01
C VAL A 138 -11.40 -2.17 -1.37
N VAL A 139 -10.93 -2.63 -2.53
CA VAL A 139 -9.57 -2.35 -3.02
C VAL A 139 -9.35 -0.85 -3.24
N THR A 140 -10.34 -0.15 -3.79
CA THR A 140 -10.28 1.31 -3.96
C THR A 140 -10.06 2.02 -2.61
N LEU A 141 -10.79 1.60 -1.58
CA LEU A 141 -10.63 2.15 -0.22
C LEU A 141 -9.25 1.81 0.38
N LEU A 142 -8.72 0.61 0.14
CA LEU A 142 -7.39 0.23 0.59
C LEU A 142 -6.31 1.11 -0.06
N TYR A 143 -6.33 1.29 -1.38
CA TYR A 143 -5.39 2.21 -2.06
C TYR A 143 -5.55 3.66 -1.61
N GLY A 144 -6.79 4.10 -1.34
CA GLY A 144 -7.05 5.42 -0.74
C GLY A 144 -6.42 5.58 0.64
N ALA A 145 -6.55 4.57 1.49
CA ALA A 145 -5.91 4.55 2.82
C ALA A 145 -4.38 4.53 2.70
N SER A 146 -3.81 3.68 1.82
CA SER A 146 -2.37 3.63 1.57
C SER A 146 -1.83 4.96 1.06
N SER A 147 -2.56 5.64 0.16
CA SER A 147 -2.23 6.98 -0.31
C SER A 147 -2.22 8.01 0.82
N TYR A 148 -3.20 7.95 1.72
CA TYR A 148 -3.29 8.85 2.86
C TYR A 148 -2.12 8.64 3.84
N PHE A 149 -1.76 7.41 4.18
CA PHE A 149 -0.62 7.13 5.05
C PHE A 149 0.70 7.53 4.38
N ALA A 150 0.89 7.26 3.09
CA ALA A 150 2.06 7.72 2.35
C ALA A 150 2.18 9.25 2.32
N TYR A 151 1.06 9.96 2.24
CA TYR A 151 1.03 11.43 2.36
C TYR A 151 1.44 11.91 3.76
N LEU A 152 0.96 11.27 4.81
CA LEU A 152 1.33 11.62 6.19
C LEU A 152 2.84 11.42 6.44
N ASP A 153 3.40 10.32 5.96
CA ASP A 153 4.81 10.00 6.08
C ASP A 153 5.66 11.05 5.33
N TRP A 154 5.28 11.37 4.09
CA TRP A 154 5.95 12.42 3.31
C TRP A 154 5.90 13.79 4.01
N ARG A 155 4.76 14.16 4.57
CA ARG A 155 4.60 15.42 5.30
C ARG A 155 5.44 15.42 6.58
N GLY A 156 5.51 14.30 7.29
CA GLY A 156 6.31 14.14 8.50
C GLY A 156 7.81 14.28 8.22
N GLU A 157 8.33 13.70 7.15
CA GLU A 157 9.71 13.89 6.72
C GLU A 157 10.03 15.34 6.37
N GLY A 158 9.13 16.04 5.67
CA GLY A 158 9.29 17.45 5.33
C GLY A 158 9.37 18.34 6.57
N GLN A 159 8.59 18.08 7.61
CA GLN A 159 8.63 18.82 8.87
C GLN A 159 9.93 18.56 9.65
N ASN A 160 10.39 17.30 9.70
CA ASN A 160 11.64 16.96 10.37
C ASN A 160 12.85 17.57 9.68
N ALA A 161 12.87 17.59 8.34
CA ALA A 161 13.92 18.25 7.57
C ALA A 161 13.94 19.76 7.82
N ALA A 162 12.79 20.42 7.88
CA ALA A 162 12.70 21.85 8.19
C ALA A 162 13.14 22.18 9.62
N ALA A 163 12.81 21.32 10.59
CA ALA A 163 13.23 21.51 11.99
C ALA A 163 14.74 21.34 12.17
N SER A 164 15.39 20.50 11.37
CA SER A 164 16.84 20.26 11.43
C SER A 164 17.67 21.37 10.77
N THR A 165 17.05 22.27 9.98
CA THR A 165 17.71 23.38 9.27
C THR A 165 17.64 24.70 10.01
N VAL A 166 17.02 24.78 11.21
CA VAL A 166 17.01 25.97 12.04
C VAL A 166 18.40 26.15 12.70
N PRO A 167 19.21 27.12 12.31
CA PRO A 167 20.49 27.36 12.99
C PRO A 167 20.22 27.83 14.41
N VAL A 168 20.93 27.25 15.37
CA VAL A 168 20.96 27.65 16.80
C VAL A 168 21.84 28.87 16.95
#